data_390de441ad94d88bef5e90811e8cddc3
#
_entry.id   390de441ad94d88bef5e90811e8cddc3
#
_cell.length_a   1.000
_cell.length_b   1.000
_cell.length_c   1.000
_cell.angle_alpha   90.00
_cell.angle_beta   90.00
_cell.angle_gamma   90.00
#
_symmetry.space_group_name_H-M   'P 1'
#
loop_
_entity.id
_entity.type
_entity.pdbx_description
1 polymer ?
#
loop_
_entity_poly.entity_id
_entity_poly.type
_entity_poly.pdbx_seq_one_letter_code
_entity_poly.pdbx_strand_id
1 'polypeptide(L)'
;MAEAKTNQTPDVSEQDKIRRGKLADLQAAGNDPFLITKYNVTHHSMEIKNNFDELEGQEVTVAGRMMQKRVMGKASFCNVRDLQGDIQSYVARDELGTEAYQAFKKFDIGDIIGIKGKVFKTKTGEISIHATEITLLSKSLHTLPEKFHGLTNTDIRYRQRYVDLIMNPEVRDTFIKRSQILKEIRNFLDGRGFMEVETPMLVSNAGGAAARPFETHYNALDEDVKLRISLELYLKRLIVGGLERVYEIGRVFRNEGVDTRHNPEFTLMELYQAYTDYEGMMELTESMFRYLAEKVCGSAVLSYNGTIIDMSKPFERITMMDAVKKYSGVDFTEVKTDEEAKKLADEHHVAYEARHKKGDIINLFFEEFCEDKMIQPTFVTDHPIEISPLTKKKPSNPELVERFELYIYGREMCNAYSELNDPIDQRERFAAQEEAFAAGDDEANHTDEDFLNALEIGMPPTGGIGYGIDRLVMLLTDSQAIRDVLLFPTMKPLDN
;
A
#
# COMPACT_ATOMS: atom_id res chain seq x y z
N MET A 1 36.01 -10.66 -11.87
CA MET A 1 35.87 -9.63 -12.92
C MET A 1 34.48 -9.80 -13.51
N ALA A 2 33.56 -8.92 -13.16
CA ALA A 2 32.22 -8.93 -13.74
C ALA A 2 32.29 -8.21 -15.09
N GLU A 3 32.00 -8.93 -16.16
CA GLU A 3 31.89 -8.35 -17.49
C GLU A 3 30.79 -7.27 -17.51
N ALA A 4 31.15 -6.08 -17.91
CA ALA A 4 30.22 -4.98 -18.14
C ALA A 4 29.24 -5.39 -19.24
N LYS A 5 27.98 -5.66 -18.89
CA LYS A 5 26.90 -5.83 -19.87
C LYS A 5 26.79 -4.54 -20.67
N THR A 6 27.08 -4.62 -21.96
CA THR A 6 26.88 -3.54 -22.93
C THR A 6 25.40 -3.17 -22.93
N ASN A 7 25.11 -1.94 -22.46
CA ASN A 7 23.80 -1.31 -22.63
C ASN A 7 23.54 -1.16 -24.15
N GLN A 8 22.75 -2.09 -24.71
CA GLN A 8 22.17 -1.87 -26.02
C GLN A 8 21.17 -0.72 -25.86
N THR A 9 21.47 0.40 -26.56
CA THR A 9 20.52 1.52 -26.70
C THR A 9 19.24 0.96 -27.33
N PRO A 10 18.04 1.15 -26.73
CA PRO A 10 16.79 0.66 -27.30
C PRO A 10 16.63 1.19 -28.73
N ASP A 11 16.16 0.34 -29.63
CA ASP A 11 15.91 0.75 -31.03
C ASP A 11 14.87 1.89 -31.04
N VAL A 12 15.29 3.09 -31.40
CA VAL A 12 14.49 4.32 -31.36
C VAL A 12 13.49 4.28 -32.50
N SER A 13 12.18 4.23 -32.15
CA SER A 13 11.12 4.19 -33.16
C SER A 13 11.22 5.38 -34.16
N GLU A 14 10.64 5.21 -35.34
CA GLU A 14 10.62 6.29 -36.35
C GLU A 14 9.91 7.55 -35.80
N GLN A 15 8.85 7.38 -35.03
CA GLN A 15 8.12 8.47 -34.37
C GLN A 15 8.98 9.21 -33.34
N ASP A 16 9.79 8.48 -32.60
CA ASP A 16 10.68 9.07 -31.58
C ASP A 16 11.81 9.89 -32.30
N LYS A 17 12.31 9.43 -33.43
CA LYS A 17 13.29 10.20 -34.27
C LYS A 17 12.67 11.51 -34.75
N ILE A 18 11.43 11.46 -35.26
CA ILE A 18 10.70 12.67 -35.70
C ILE A 18 10.52 13.65 -34.53
N ARG A 19 10.12 13.18 -33.32
CA ARG A 19 9.94 14.04 -32.15
C ARG A 19 11.28 14.68 -31.70
N ARG A 20 12.37 13.93 -31.73
CA ARG A 20 13.72 14.44 -31.44
C ARG A 20 14.15 15.49 -32.45
N GLY A 21 13.85 15.30 -33.75
CA GLY A 21 14.07 16.30 -34.78
C GLY A 21 13.31 17.60 -34.52
N LYS A 22 12.00 17.50 -34.17
CA LYS A 22 11.20 18.68 -33.79
C LYS A 22 11.77 19.43 -32.59
N LEU A 23 12.30 18.72 -31.59
CA LEU A 23 12.98 19.34 -30.45
C LEU A 23 14.25 20.09 -30.90
N ALA A 24 15.07 19.46 -31.71
CA ALA A 24 16.29 20.11 -32.25
C ALA A 24 15.97 21.39 -33.03
N ASP A 25 14.90 21.37 -33.85
CA ASP A 25 14.44 22.57 -34.58
C ASP A 25 13.99 23.70 -33.62
N LEU A 26 13.28 23.35 -32.52
CA LEU A 26 12.87 24.31 -31.49
C LEU A 26 14.11 24.92 -30.80
N GLN A 27 15.09 24.09 -30.43
CA GLN A 27 16.31 24.52 -29.76
C GLN A 27 17.13 25.44 -30.68
N ALA A 28 17.28 25.09 -31.97
CA ALA A 28 17.96 25.90 -32.94
C ALA A 28 17.28 27.26 -33.18
N ALA A 29 15.94 27.30 -33.01
CA ALA A 29 15.16 28.54 -33.12
C ALA A 29 15.14 29.38 -31.82
N GLY A 30 15.85 28.96 -30.75
CA GLY A 30 15.86 29.64 -29.46
C GLY A 30 14.59 29.44 -28.62
N ASN A 31 13.74 28.47 -29.00
CA ASN A 31 12.45 28.16 -28.34
C ASN A 31 12.53 26.81 -27.60
N ASP A 32 13.62 26.54 -26.89
CA ASP A 32 13.81 25.31 -26.14
C ASP A 32 12.82 25.25 -24.94
N PRO A 33 11.84 24.31 -24.94
CA PRO A 33 10.88 24.21 -23.86
C PRO A 33 11.52 23.81 -22.52
N PHE A 34 12.67 23.16 -22.54
CA PHE A 34 13.35 22.72 -21.32
C PHE A 34 14.09 23.83 -20.56
N LEU A 35 14.16 25.03 -21.14
CA LEU A 35 14.68 26.22 -20.46
C LEU A 35 13.60 26.91 -19.60
N ILE A 36 12.32 26.54 -19.75
CA ILE A 36 11.23 27.09 -18.95
C ILE A 36 11.24 26.44 -17.56
N THR A 37 11.55 27.22 -16.52
CA THR A 37 11.69 26.72 -15.15
C THR A 37 10.42 26.93 -14.30
N LYS A 38 9.50 27.80 -14.74
CA LYS A 38 8.27 28.13 -14.02
C LYS A 38 7.15 28.49 -15.00
N TYR A 39 5.94 28.02 -14.69
CA TYR A 39 4.72 28.42 -15.36
C TYR A 39 3.63 28.71 -14.32
N ASN A 40 2.91 29.81 -14.46
CA ASN A 40 1.94 30.24 -13.45
C ASN A 40 0.57 29.66 -13.77
N VAL A 41 0.19 28.58 -13.11
CA VAL A 41 -1.14 27.95 -13.20
C VAL A 41 -2.07 28.62 -12.19
N THR A 42 -3.25 29.07 -12.64
CA THR A 42 -4.26 29.70 -11.78
C THR A 42 -5.37 28.76 -11.38
N HIS A 43 -5.75 27.83 -12.24
CA HIS A 43 -6.87 26.90 -12.04
C HIS A 43 -6.57 25.50 -12.58
N HIS A 44 -7.26 24.50 -12.05
CA HIS A 44 -7.28 23.14 -12.59
C HIS A 44 -8.58 22.87 -13.37
N SER A 45 -8.54 21.82 -14.19
CA SER A 45 -9.63 21.44 -15.10
C SER A 45 -10.99 21.30 -14.43
N MET A 46 -11.07 20.60 -13.30
CA MET A 46 -12.35 20.39 -12.59
C MET A 46 -12.80 21.61 -11.79
N GLU A 47 -11.89 22.42 -11.30
CA GLU A 47 -12.23 23.71 -10.68
C GLU A 47 -12.98 24.60 -11.68
N ILE A 48 -12.49 24.67 -12.93
CA ILE A 48 -13.15 25.44 -14.00
C ILE A 48 -14.51 24.83 -14.33
N LYS A 49 -14.59 23.50 -14.45
CA LYS A 49 -15.88 22.85 -14.78
C LYS A 49 -16.92 22.97 -13.69
N ASN A 50 -16.50 22.83 -12.43
CA ASN A 50 -17.41 22.88 -11.27
C ASN A 50 -17.87 24.31 -10.93
N ASN A 51 -17.06 25.33 -11.25
CA ASN A 51 -17.34 26.74 -10.96
C ASN A 51 -17.58 27.55 -12.26
N PHE A 52 -18.12 26.88 -13.30
CA PHE A 52 -18.29 27.49 -14.62
C PHE A 52 -19.07 28.83 -14.57
N ASP A 53 -20.16 28.89 -13.84
CA ASP A 53 -21.04 30.08 -13.79
C ASP A 53 -20.31 31.32 -13.23
N GLU A 54 -19.31 31.10 -12.34
CA GLU A 54 -18.48 32.18 -11.79
C GLU A 54 -17.32 32.54 -12.70
N LEU A 55 -16.81 31.55 -13.46
CA LEU A 55 -15.60 31.66 -14.27
C LEU A 55 -15.88 31.93 -15.74
N GLU A 56 -17.15 31.94 -16.21
CA GLU A 56 -17.49 32.23 -17.59
C GLU A 56 -16.95 33.59 -18.01
N GLY A 57 -16.22 33.66 -19.10
CA GLY A 57 -15.56 34.87 -19.61
C GLY A 57 -14.32 35.31 -18.85
N GLN A 58 -14.01 34.70 -17.69
CA GLN A 58 -12.80 35.04 -16.94
C GLN A 58 -11.56 34.43 -17.60
N GLU A 59 -10.44 35.11 -17.43
CA GLU A 59 -9.12 34.60 -17.90
C GLU A 59 -8.54 33.62 -16.89
N VAL A 60 -8.19 32.42 -17.35
CA VAL A 60 -7.57 31.37 -16.58
C VAL A 60 -6.28 30.88 -17.27
N THR A 61 -5.39 30.30 -16.48
CA THR A 61 -4.19 29.65 -16.96
C THR A 61 -4.15 28.23 -16.42
N VAL A 62 -4.10 27.25 -17.32
CA VAL A 62 -3.98 25.81 -17.00
C VAL A 62 -2.71 25.24 -17.59
N ALA A 63 -2.19 24.17 -17.00
CA ALA A 63 -1.10 23.41 -17.59
C ALA A 63 -1.33 21.90 -17.39
N GLY A 64 -0.87 21.12 -18.35
CA GLY A 64 -1.00 19.68 -18.28
C GLY A 64 -0.56 18.99 -19.56
N ARG A 65 -0.83 17.69 -19.63
CA ARG A 65 -0.48 16.86 -20.79
C ARG A 65 -1.55 16.96 -21.88
N MET A 66 -1.11 17.24 -23.10
CA MET A 66 -1.99 17.24 -24.27
C MET A 66 -2.34 15.79 -24.66
N MET A 67 -3.60 15.40 -24.39
CA MET A 67 -4.07 14.01 -24.62
C MET A 67 -4.76 13.83 -25.96
N GLN A 68 -5.27 14.91 -26.55
CA GLN A 68 -5.93 14.93 -27.85
C GLN A 68 -5.64 16.23 -28.57
N LYS A 69 -5.58 16.16 -29.91
CA LYS A 69 -5.48 17.34 -30.77
C LYS A 69 -6.26 17.08 -32.06
N ARG A 70 -7.12 18.00 -32.44
CA ARG A 70 -7.86 18.00 -33.72
C ARG A 70 -7.66 19.33 -34.42
N VAL A 71 -6.98 19.30 -35.57
CA VAL A 71 -6.73 20.48 -36.40
C VAL A 71 -7.81 20.57 -37.48
N MET A 72 -8.48 21.73 -37.59
CA MET A 72 -9.56 22.00 -38.53
C MET A 72 -9.29 23.35 -39.24
N GLY A 73 -8.32 23.36 -40.15
CA GLY A 73 -7.97 24.55 -40.93
C GLY A 73 -7.40 25.70 -40.06
N LYS A 74 -8.21 26.74 -39.80
CA LYS A 74 -7.80 27.92 -39.02
C LYS A 74 -8.09 27.80 -37.54
N ALA A 75 -8.74 26.74 -37.11
CA ALA A 75 -9.07 26.45 -35.72
C ALA A 75 -8.67 25.02 -35.35
N SER A 76 -8.50 24.77 -34.09
CA SER A 76 -8.16 23.46 -33.53
C SER A 76 -8.82 23.30 -32.19
N PHE A 77 -8.99 22.04 -31.78
CA PHE A 77 -9.28 21.68 -30.39
C PHE A 77 -8.16 20.82 -29.85
N CYS A 78 -7.83 20.99 -28.58
CA CYS A 78 -7.00 20.06 -27.84
C CYS A 78 -7.57 19.81 -26.46
N ASN A 79 -7.30 18.64 -25.87
CA ASN A 79 -7.61 18.34 -24.49
C ASN A 79 -6.33 18.29 -23.69
N VAL A 80 -6.32 19.05 -22.59
CA VAL A 80 -5.23 19.07 -21.61
C VAL A 80 -5.68 18.32 -20.38
N ARG A 81 -4.85 17.35 -19.95
CA ARG A 81 -5.05 16.58 -18.71
C ARG A 81 -4.15 17.11 -17.62
N ASP A 82 -4.74 17.50 -16.50
CA ASP A 82 -4.05 17.84 -15.26
C ASP A 82 -4.32 16.79 -14.15
N LEU A 83 -4.02 17.15 -12.90
CA LEU A 83 -4.27 16.28 -11.75
C LEU A 83 -5.75 15.91 -11.57
N GLN A 84 -6.66 16.89 -11.83
CA GLN A 84 -8.08 16.73 -11.54
C GLN A 84 -8.86 16.11 -12.69
N GLY A 85 -8.40 16.27 -13.95
CA GLY A 85 -9.12 15.72 -15.10
C GLY A 85 -8.68 16.32 -16.43
N ASP A 86 -9.58 16.31 -17.41
CA ASP A 86 -9.37 16.81 -18.75
C ASP A 86 -10.17 18.11 -18.97
N ILE A 87 -9.57 19.09 -19.63
CA ILE A 87 -10.28 20.29 -20.12
C ILE A 87 -10.01 20.49 -21.60
N GLN A 88 -11.08 20.79 -22.35
CA GLN A 88 -10.99 21.14 -23.77
C GLN A 88 -10.50 22.57 -23.93
N SER A 89 -9.68 22.82 -24.94
CA SER A 89 -9.27 24.17 -25.33
C SER A 89 -9.50 24.37 -26.82
N TYR A 90 -10.15 25.47 -27.14
CA TYR A 90 -10.32 25.96 -28.51
C TYR A 90 -9.17 26.87 -28.87
N VAL A 91 -8.49 26.57 -29.95
CA VAL A 91 -7.26 27.24 -30.40
C VAL A 91 -7.51 27.79 -31.79
N ALA A 92 -7.72 29.10 -31.90
CA ALA A 92 -7.98 29.77 -33.16
C ALA A 92 -6.75 30.57 -33.63
N ARG A 93 -6.44 30.48 -34.91
CA ARG A 93 -5.34 31.24 -35.52
C ARG A 93 -5.50 32.73 -35.36
N ASP A 94 -6.74 33.21 -35.51
CA ASP A 94 -7.03 34.65 -35.54
C ASP A 94 -6.89 35.27 -34.12
N GLU A 95 -6.98 34.45 -33.03
CA GLU A 95 -6.71 34.86 -31.65
C GLU A 95 -5.25 34.69 -31.25
N LEU A 96 -4.68 33.50 -31.57
CA LEU A 96 -3.32 33.15 -31.17
C LEU A 96 -2.24 33.84 -32.00
N GLY A 97 -2.59 34.28 -33.22
CA GLY A 97 -1.68 34.75 -34.25
C GLY A 97 -1.15 33.59 -35.13
N THR A 98 -0.77 33.96 -36.34
CA THR A 98 -0.37 32.94 -37.36
C THR A 98 0.83 32.14 -36.96
N GLU A 99 1.85 32.76 -36.40
CA GLU A 99 3.10 32.10 -36.00
C GLU A 99 2.92 31.10 -34.86
N ALA A 100 2.32 31.55 -33.78
CA ALA A 100 2.02 30.70 -32.60
C ALA A 100 1.08 29.54 -32.95
N TYR A 101 0.06 29.77 -33.82
CA TYR A 101 -0.80 28.71 -34.31
C TYR A 101 -0.07 27.68 -35.16
N GLN A 102 0.87 28.09 -36.00
CA GLN A 102 1.72 27.16 -36.78
C GLN A 102 2.66 26.34 -35.85
N ALA A 103 3.22 26.96 -34.83
CA ALA A 103 4.01 26.27 -33.80
C ALA A 103 3.15 25.22 -33.07
N PHE A 104 1.92 25.59 -32.61
CA PHE A 104 0.99 24.67 -31.98
C PHE A 104 0.64 23.45 -32.86
N LYS A 105 0.50 23.64 -34.16
CA LYS A 105 0.21 22.50 -35.04
C LYS A 105 1.32 21.46 -35.07
N LYS A 106 2.56 21.82 -34.74
CA LYS A 106 3.71 20.92 -34.67
C LYS A 106 3.83 20.17 -33.32
N PHE A 107 3.08 20.61 -32.29
CA PHE A 107 3.05 19.91 -30.99
C PHE A 107 2.52 18.49 -31.17
N ASP A 108 2.97 17.58 -30.34
CA ASP A 108 2.58 16.16 -30.38
C ASP A 108 1.72 15.78 -29.17
N ILE A 109 0.86 14.78 -29.35
CA ILE A 109 0.14 14.16 -28.22
C ILE A 109 1.17 13.64 -27.24
N GLY A 110 0.98 13.95 -25.95
CA GLY A 110 1.92 13.66 -24.88
C GLY A 110 2.77 14.86 -24.44
N ASP A 111 2.86 15.92 -25.25
CA ASP A 111 3.56 17.14 -24.84
C ASP A 111 2.90 17.77 -23.60
N ILE A 112 3.70 18.37 -22.72
CA ILE A 112 3.19 19.20 -21.62
C ILE A 112 3.07 20.63 -22.11
N ILE A 113 1.87 21.19 -22.01
CA ILE A 113 1.57 22.52 -22.51
C ILE A 113 0.90 23.38 -21.43
N GLY A 114 1.13 24.67 -21.49
CA GLY A 114 0.39 25.67 -20.76
C GLY A 114 -0.56 26.38 -21.70
N ILE A 115 -1.77 26.70 -21.24
CA ILE A 115 -2.80 27.41 -21.97
C ILE A 115 -3.34 28.54 -21.09
N LYS A 116 -3.29 29.76 -21.62
CA LYS A 116 -3.95 30.91 -21.06
C LYS A 116 -5.13 31.30 -21.96
N GLY A 117 -6.27 31.65 -21.40
CA GLY A 117 -7.44 32.00 -22.18
C GLY A 117 -8.70 32.20 -21.35
N LYS A 118 -9.82 32.46 -22.03
CA LYS A 118 -11.10 32.72 -21.39
C LYS A 118 -11.96 31.47 -21.31
N VAL A 119 -12.60 31.25 -20.17
CA VAL A 119 -13.54 30.16 -19.99
C VAL A 119 -14.83 30.46 -20.80
N PHE A 120 -15.30 29.45 -21.50
CA PHE A 120 -16.54 29.56 -22.29
C PHE A 120 -17.20 28.16 -22.43
N LYS A 121 -18.46 28.18 -22.87
CA LYS A 121 -19.21 26.98 -23.21
C LYS A 121 -19.36 26.86 -24.72
N THR A 122 -19.01 25.73 -25.29
CA THR A 122 -19.19 25.46 -26.72
C THR A 122 -20.68 25.33 -27.07
N LYS A 123 -21.03 25.44 -28.36
CA LYS A 123 -22.40 25.21 -28.85
C LYS A 123 -22.97 23.85 -28.51
N THR A 124 -22.11 22.86 -28.29
CA THR A 124 -22.48 21.50 -27.88
C THR A 124 -22.53 21.31 -26.36
N GLY A 125 -22.29 22.36 -25.59
CA GLY A 125 -22.38 22.33 -24.13
C GLY A 125 -21.08 22.00 -23.38
N GLU A 126 -19.95 21.77 -24.08
CA GLU A 126 -18.66 21.43 -23.42
C GLU A 126 -18.02 22.73 -22.86
N ILE A 127 -17.66 22.70 -21.57
CA ILE A 127 -16.92 23.77 -20.91
C ILE A 127 -15.47 23.71 -21.38
N SER A 128 -14.97 24.84 -21.89
CA SER A 128 -13.72 24.92 -22.64
C SER A 128 -12.98 26.21 -22.34
N ILE A 129 -11.71 26.28 -22.73
CA ILE A 129 -10.88 27.50 -22.69
C ILE A 129 -10.68 28.00 -24.12
N HIS A 130 -11.04 29.24 -24.38
CA HIS A 130 -10.69 29.93 -25.62
C HIS A 130 -9.28 30.49 -25.49
N ALA A 131 -8.33 29.78 -26.06
CA ALA A 131 -6.89 30.02 -25.86
C ALA A 131 -6.45 31.35 -26.51
N THR A 132 -5.85 32.24 -25.73
CA THR A 132 -5.17 33.46 -26.19
C THR A 132 -3.65 33.28 -26.23
N GLU A 133 -3.12 32.33 -25.44
CA GLU A 133 -1.67 31.98 -25.43
C GLU A 133 -1.50 30.48 -25.21
N ILE A 134 -0.55 29.87 -25.87
CA ILE A 134 -0.15 28.48 -25.69
C ILE A 134 1.37 28.40 -25.63
N THR A 135 1.88 27.73 -24.58
CA THR A 135 3.30 27.55 -24.34
C THR A 135 3.61 26.04 -24.30
N LEU A 136 4.62 25.61 -25.04
CA LEU A 136 5.18 24.27 -24.90
C LEU A 136 6.10 24.26 -23.67
N LEU A 137 5.73 23.52 -22.62
CA LEU A 137 6.47 23.46 -21.36
C LEU A 137 7.46 22.29 -21.31
N SER A 138 7.13 21.20 -22.01
CA SER A 138 8.01 20.02 -22.12
C SER A 138 7.63 19.20 -23.34
N LYS A 139 8.64 18.75 -24.09
CA LYS A 139 8.47 17.93 -25.27
C LYS A 139 8.47 16.44 -24.92
N SER A 140 7.40 15.74 -25.26
CA SER A 140 7.34 14.29 -25.18
C SER A 140 8.13 13.66 -26.32
N LEU A 141 9.19 12.92 -26.02
CA LEU A 141 10.06 12.29 -27.01
C LEU A 141 9.64 10.86 -27.37
N HIS A 142 8.82 10.23 -26.54
CA HIS A 142 8.23 8.93 -26.81
C HIS A 142 6.73 9.06 -27.06
N THR A 143 6.19 8.19 -27.90
CA THR A 143 4.75 8.10 -28.14
C THR A 143 4.06 7.46 -26.92
N LEU A 144 2.91 7.99 -26.55
CA LEU A 144 2.02 7.29 -25.59
C LEU A 144 1.36 6.08 -26.28
N PRO A 145 1.03 5.02 -25.55
CA PRO A 145 0.21 3.92 -26.05
C PRO A 145 -1.10 4.42 -26.68
N GLU A 146 -1.64 3.69 -27.65
CA GLU A 146 -2.89 4.07 -28.29
C GLU A 146 -4.07 4.08 -27.28
N LYS A 147 -4.88 5.15 -27.34
CA LYS A 147 -5.96 5.39 -26.37
C LYS A 147 -7.04 4.30 -26.37
N PHE A 148 -7.28 3.64 -27.51
CA PHE A 148 -8.38 2.67 -27.64
C PHE A 148 -8.11 1.31 -27.00
N HIS A 149 -6.86 0.98 -26.76
CA HIS A 149 -6.49 -0.30 -26.13
C HIS A 149 -5.94 -0.10 -24.71
N GLY A 150 -5.68 1.16 -24.30
CA GLY A 150 -5.04 1.48 -23.03
C GLY A 150 -3.71 0.76 -22.85
N LEU A 151 -3.13 0.86 -21.69
CA LEU A 151 -2.03 0.00 -21.29
C LEU A 151 -2.64 -1.23 -20.58
N THR A 152 -3.04 -2.27 -21.36
CA THR A 152 -3.74 -3.45 -20.84
C THR A 152 -2.80 -4.51 -20.26
N ASN A 153 -1.54 -4.53 -20.70
CA ASN A 153 -0.55 -5.47 -20.18
C ASN A 153 -0.15 -5.08 -18.75
N THR A 154 -0.57 -5.88 -17.78
CA THR A 154 -0.36 -5.63 -16.35
C THR A 154 1.13 -5.56 -15.97
N ASP A 155 2.00 -6.37 -16.58
CA ASP A 155 3.43 -6.32 -16.31
C ASP A 155 4.05 -4.98 -16.75
N ILE A 156 3.69 -4.48 -17.94
CA ILE A 156 4.13 -3.16 -18.40
C ILE A 156 3.54 -2.05 -17.50
N ARG A 157 2.28 -2.14 -17.08
CA ARG A 157 1.65 -1.19 -16.17
C ARG A 157 2.42 -1.04 -14.86
N TYR A 158 2.85 -2.13 -14.27
CA TYR A 158 3.62 -2.10 -13.02
C TYR A 158 5.05 -1.56 -13.22
N ARG A 159 5.72 -1.93 -14.34
CA ARG A 159 7.08 -1.47 -14.64
C ARG A 159 7.14 -0.02 -15.10
N GLN A 160 6.12 0.43 -15.83
CA GLN A 160 6.02 1.81 -16.35
C GLN A 160 4.83 2.53 -15.70
N ARG A 161 4.78 2.55 -14.37
CA ARG A 161 3.69 3.15 -13.60
C ARG A 161 3.39 4.59 -14.03
N TYR A 162 4.41 5.36 -14.40
CA TYR A 162 4.22 6.71 -14.90
C TYR A 162 3.43 6.77 -16.22
N VAL A 163 3.50 5.74 -17.08
CA VAL A 163 2.64 5.63 -18.26
C VAL A 163 1.24 5.16 -17.87
N ASP A 164 1.15 4.19 -16.97
CA ASP A 164 -0.12 3.70 -16.43
C ASP A 164 -0.97 4.83 -15.81
N LEU A 165 -0.35 5.70 -15.00
CA LEU A 165 -0.98 6.89 -14.41
C LEU A 165 -1.45 7.92 -15.46
N ILE A 166 -0.81 7.98 -16.63
CA ILE A 166 -1.23 8.84 -17.74
C ILE A 166 -2.43 8.22 -18.49
N MET A 167 -2.39 6.91 -18.72
CA MET A 167 -3.34 6.25 -19.61
C MET A 167 -4.61 5.80 -18.91
N ASN A 168 -4.51 5.40 -17.63
CA ASN A 168 -5.56 4.79 -16.82
C ASN A 168 -5.91 5.69 -15.62
N PRO A 169 -6.89 6.59 -15.72
CA PRO A 169 -7.25 7.52 -14.64
C PRO A 169 -7.63 6.84 -13.33
N GLU A 170 -8.29 5.68 -13.40
CA GLU A 170 -8.69 4.87 -12.24
C GLU A 170 -7.50 4.44 -11.38
N VAL A 171 -6.34 4.20 -11.99
CA VAL A 171 -5.10 3.88 -11.26
C VAL A 171 -4.64 5.07 -10.41
N ARG A 172 -4.73 6.28 -10.98
CA ARG A 172 -4.41 7.51 -10.23
C ARG A 172 -5.36 7.70 -9.05
N ASP A 173 -6.65 7.41 -9.23
CA ASP A 173 -7.66 7.53 -8.17
C ASP A 173 -7.36 6.55 -7.00
N THR A 174 -6.87 5.35 -7.29
CA THR A 174 -6.40 4.39 -6.27
C THR A 174 -5.31 5.01 -5.39
N PHE A 175 -4.30 5.68 -5.98
CA PHE A 175 -3.22 6.29 -5.20
C PHE A 175 -3.64 7.57 -4.46
N ILE A 176 -4.58 8.34 -5.01
CA ILE A 176 -5.20 9.47 -4.29
C ILE A 176 -5.95 8.94 -3.07
N LYS A 177 -6.77 7.89 -3.22
CA LYS A 177 -7.46 7.24 -2.09
C LYS A 177 -6.48 6.66 -1.07
N ARG A 178 -5.39 6.00 -1.51
CA ARG A 178 -4.33 5.53 -0.62
C ARG A 178 -3.79 6.66 0.27
N SER A 179 -3.48 7.81 -0.32
CA SER A 179 -3.02 8.98 0.44
C SER A 179 -4.07 9.49 1.42
N GLN A 180 -5.34 9.48 1.01
CA GLN A 180 -6.46 9.86 1.86
C GLN A 180 -6.64 8.87 3.03
N ILE A 181 -6.55 7.56 2.78
CA ILE A 181 -6.62 6.53 3.82
C ILE A 181 -5.57 6.77 4.90
N LEU A 182 -4.31 6.98 4.52
CA LEU A 182 -3.23 7.25 5.48
C LEU A 182 -3.48 8.53 6.28
N LYS A 183 -4.00 9.58 5.64
CA LYS A 183 -4.38 10.81 6.33
C LYS A 183 -5.50 10.57 7.35
N GLU A 184 -6.53 9.82 6.96
CA GLU A 184 -7.66 9.55 7.85
C GLU A 184 -7.29 8.59 9.00
N ILE A 185 -6.36 7.65 8.81
CA ILE A 185 -5.79 6.86 9.91
C ILE A 185 -5.14 7.79 10.95
N ARG A 186 -4.30 8.73 10.51
CA ARG A 186 -3.68 9.71 11.42
C ARG A 186 -4.72 10.54 12.14
N ASN A 187 -5.70 11.10 11.43
CA ASN A 187 -6.79 11.86 12.04
C ASN A 187 -7.54 11.06 13.12
N PHE A 188 -7.79 9.78 12.85
CA PHE A 188 -8.48 8.89 13.79
C PHE A 188 -7.67 8.61 15.05
N LEU A 189 -6.38 8.33 14.90
CA LEU A 189 -5.47 8.00 16.02
C LEU A 189 -5.10 9.25 16.84
N ASP A 190 -4.75 10.36 16.18
CA ASP A 190 -4.44 11.63 16.82
C ASP A 190 -5.63 12.13 17.64
N GLY A 191 -6.86 12.00 17.10
CA GLY A 191 -8.09 12.31 17.82
C GLY A 191 -8.35 11.45 19.07
N ARG A 192 -7.62 10.34 19.24
CA ARG A 192 -7.66 9.45 20.40
C ARG A 192 -6.41 9.58 21.29
N GLY A 193 -5.57 10.55 21.03
CA GLY A 193 -4.37 10.86 21.84
C GLY A 193 -3.21 9.91 21.61
N PHE A 194 -3.17 9.22 20.46
CA PHE A 194 -1.97 8.49 20.05
C PHE A 194 -0.92 9.45 19.50
N MET A 195 0.35 9.15 19.75
CA MET A 195 1.51 9.86 19.23
C MET A 195 2.13 9.06 18.08
N GLU A 196 2.26 9.67 16.88
CA GLU A 196 3.05 9.08 15.80
C GLU A 196 4.55 9.21 16.14
N VAL A 197 5.27 8.10 16.00
CA VAL A 197 6.72 8.04 16.29
C VAL A 197 7.46 7.38 15.13
N GLU A 198 8.77 7.51 15.10
CA GLU A 198 9.65 6.84 14.15
C GLU A 198 10.70 6.03 14.90
N THR A 199 10.93 4.80 14.47
CA THR A 199 11.93 3.89 15.03
C THR A 199 12.91 3.41 13.95
N PRO A 200 14.08 2.86 14.33
CA PRO A 200 15.10 2.48 13.34
C PRO A 200 14.64 1.45 12.30
N MET A 201 14.99 1.67 11.03
CA MET A 201 14.86 0.68 9.97
C MET A 201 16.04 -0.29 9.92
N LEU A 202 17.24 0.17 10.30
CA LEU A 202 18.43 -0.68 10.45
C LEU A 202 18.52 -1.11 11.90
N VAL A 203 18.52 -2.42 12.14
CA VAL A 203 18.48 -3.01 13.47
C VAL A 203 19.57 -4.08 13.59
N SER A 204 20.10 -4.27 14.78
CA SER A 204 21.03 -5.37 15.07
C SER A 204 20.30 -6.71 15.18
N ASN A 205 19.09 -6.68 15.77
CA ASN A 205 18.21 -7.84 15.87
C ASN A 205 16.85 -7.55 15.21
N ALA A 206 16.46 -8.37 14.24
CA ALA A 206 15.15 -8.28 13.60
C ALA A 206 14.21 -9.26 14.32
N GLY A 207 13.27 -8.72 15.11
CA GLY A 207 12.28 -9.49 15.87
C GLY A 207 10.88 -8.87 15.75
N GLY A 208 9.90 -9.47 16.42
CA GLY A 208 8.50 -9.02 16.41
C GLY A 208 7.63 -9.63 15.30
N ALA A 209 8.19 -10.53 14.48
CA ALA A 209 7.45 -11.29 13.48
C ALA A 209 8.18 -12.60 13.16
N ALA A 210 7.48 -13.58 12.63
CA ALA A 210 8.08 -14.76 12.00
C ALA A 210 8.34 -14.41 10.53
N ALA A 211 9.58 -14.05 10.20
CA ALA A 211 9.97 -13.64 8.85
C ALA A 211 11.50 -13.61 8.69
N ARG A 212 11.97 -13.88 7.49
CA ARG A 212 13.40 -13.80 7.18
C ARG A 212 13.78 -12.33 6.87
N PRO A 213 14.81 -11.74 7.57
CA PRO A 213 15.24 -10.37 7.30
C PRO A 213 16.12 -10.27 6.05
N PHE A 214 16.23 -9.04 5.49
CA PHE A 214 17.35 -8.68 4.62
C PHE A 214 18.54 -8.26 5.48
N GLU A 215 19.73 -8.66 5.11
CA GLU A 215 20.98 -8.33 5.78
C GLU A 215 21.83 -7.38 4.93
N THR A 216 22.55 -6.48 5.59
CA THR A 216 23.48 -5.55 4.94
C THR A 216 24.64 -5.23 5.89
N HIS A 217 25.73 -4.67 5.36
CA HIS A 217 26.90 -4.28 6.14
C HIS A 217 26.99 -2.78 6.34
N TYR A 218 27.19 -2.34 7.59
CA TYR A 218 27.38 -0.93 7.93
C TYR A 218 28.88 -0.60 7.99
N ASN A 219 29.42 -0.10 6.88
CA ASN A 219 30.85 0.11 6.70
C ASN A 219 31.52 0.97 7.78
N ALA A 220 30.84 1.98 8.34
CA ALA A 220 31.44 2.91 9.30
C ALA A 220 31.71 2.25 10.68
N LEU A 221 30.90 1.24 11.04
CA LEU A 221 31.04 0.49 12.29
C LEU A 221 31.66 -0.89 12.08
N ASP A 222 31.83 -1.33 10.82
CA ASP A 222 32.27 -2.68 10.43
C ASP A 222 31.37 -3.76 11.06
N GLU A 223 30.04 -3.57 10.99
CA GLU A 223 29.03 -4.42 11.58
C GLU A 223 27.98 -4.84 10.57
N ASP A 224 27.50 -6.07 10.68
CA ASP A 224 26.34 -6.55 9.92
C ASP A 224 25.06 -6.12 10.62
N VAL A 225 24.16 -5.51 9.87
CA VAL A 225 22.85 -5.04 10.32
C VAL A 225 21.75 -5.62 9.46
N LYS A 226 20.53 -5.64 9.99
CA LYS A 226 19.35 -6.16 9.32
C LYS A 226 18.36 -5.04 9.03
N LEU A 227 17.56 -5.20 7.99
CA LEU A 227 16.37 -4.39 7.78
C LEU A 227 15.24 -4.94 8.67
N ARG A 228 14.52 -4.07 9.36
CA ARG A 228 13.44 -4.45 10.30
C ARG A 228 12.33 -5.24 9.59
N ILE A 229 11.79 -6.26 10.26
CA ILE A 229 10.65 -7.07 9.80
C ILE A 229 9.33 -6.68 10.46
N SER A 230 9.39 -5.89 11.54
CA SER A 230 8.28 -5.40 12.38
C SER A 230 8.71 -4.12 13.09
N LEU A 231 7.76 -3.41 13.70
CA LEU A 231 7.96 -2.19 14.51
C LEU A 231 7.87 -2.49 16.01
N GLU A 232 7.40 -3.67 16.38
CA GLU A 232 6.93 -4.10 17.69
C GLU A 232 7.89 -3.81 18.85
N LEU A 233 9.10 -4.38 18.79
CA LEU A 233 9.99 -4.36 19.95
C LEU A 233 10.45 -2.95 20.33
N TYR A 234 10.59 -2.06 19.36
CA TYR A 234 10.92 -0.65 19.64
C TYR A 234 9.73 0.12 20.21
N LEU A 235 8.52 -0.10 19.68
CA LEU A 235 7.31 0.57 20.18
C LEU A 235 6.99 0.16 21.62
N LYS A 236 7.18 -1.13 21.97
CA LYS A 236 7.05 -1.61 23.34
C LYS A 236 8.05 -0.95 24.30
N ARG A 237 9.29 -0.72 23.86
CA ARG A 237 10.28 0.04 24.67
C ARG A 237 9.82 1.46 24.95
N LEU A 238 9.09 2.10 24.02
CA LEU A 238 8.49 3.42 24.24
C LEU A 238 7.36 3.37 25.28
N ILE A 239 6.57 2.30 25.32
CA ILE A 239 5.58 2.06 26.38
C ILE A 239 6.25 1.93 27.74
N VAL A 240 7.35 1.17 27.85
CA VAL A 240 8.19 1.10 29.06
C VAL A 240 8.69 2.50 29.45
N GLY A 241 9.06 3.33 28.48
CA GLY A 241 9.49 4.71 28.68
C GLY A 241 8.37 5.68 29.09
N GLY A 242 7.12 5.23 29.19
CA GLY A 242 5.96 6.03 29.64
C GLY A 242 5.18 6.73 28.51
N LEU A 243 5.45 6.43 27.24
CA LEU A 243 4.61 6.89 26.13
C LEU A 243 3.42 5.95 26.00
N GLU A 244 2.31 6.28 26.68
CA GLU A 244 1.19 5.38 26.88
C GLU A 244 0.39 4.99 25.61
N ARG A 245 0.49 5.79 24.55
CA ARG A 245 -0.20 5.56 23.26
C ARG A 245 0.70 5.98 22.12
N VAL A 246 1.25 5.01 21.43
CA VAL A 246 2.16 5.26 20.29
C VAL A 246 1.73 4.49 19.07
N TYR A 247 2.00 5.04 17.89
CA TYR A 247 1.90 4.31 16.63
C TYR A 247 3.00 4.73 15.66
N GLU A 248 3.32 3.84 14.76
CA GLU A 248 4.21 4.12 13.63
C GLU A 248 3.60 3.55 12.34
N ILE A 249 3.59 4.33 11.26
CA ILE A 249 3.30 3.86 9.91
C ILE A 249 4.61 3.81 9.15
N GLY A 250 5.13 2.61 8.93
CA GLY A 250 6.47 2.43 8.38
C GLY A 250 6.60 1.32 7.36
N ARG A 251 7.72 1.33 6.64
CA ARG A 251 8.13 0.21 5.81
C ARG A 251 8.77 -0.87 6.66
N VAL A 252 8.38 -2.11 6.39
CA VAL A 252 9.04 -3.32 6.88
C VAL A 252 9.47 -4.18 5.70
N PHE A 253 10.45 -5.04 5.93
CA PHE A 253 11.16 -5.76 4.89
C PHE A 253 11.22 -7.25 5.24
N ARG A 254 10.66 -8.11 4.38
CA ARG A 254 10.68 -9.56 4.56
C ARG A 254 11.26 -10.22 3.33
N ASN A 255 12.34 -10.96 3.51
CA ASN A 255 13.06 -11.63 2.41
C ASN A 255 12.36 -12.93 2.04
N GLU A 256 11.15 -12.80 1.54
CA GLU A 256 10.23 -13.87 1.19
C GLU A 256 9.86 -13.83 -0.31
N GLY A 257 8.94 -14.69 -0.72
CA GLY A 257 8.43 -14.75 -2.09
C GLY A 257 7.67 -13.49 -2.53
N VAL A 258 7.56 -13.31 -3.85
CA VAL A 258 6.80 -12.21 -4.47
C VAL A 258 5.64 -12.79 -5.26
N ASP A 259 4.42 -12.48 -4.85
CA ASP A 259 3.18 -12.93 -5.49
C ASP A 259 2.13 -11.80 -5.59
N THR A 260 0.86 -12.13 -5.70
CA THR A 260 -0.25 -11.16 -5.74
C THR A 260 -0.63 -10.60 -4.37
N ARG A 261 -0.20 -11.24 -3.29
CA ARG A 261 -0.51 -10.87 -1.90
C ARG A 261 0.71 -10.33 -1.15
N HIS A 262 1.94 -10.67 -1.58
CA HIS A 262 3.20 -10.38 -0.90
C HIS A 262 4.16 -9.57 -1.77
N ASN A 263 4.81 -8.60 -1.15
CA ASN A 263 5.90 -7.81 -1.70
C ASN A 263 7.02 -7.74 -0.64
N PRO A 264 8.31 -7.83 -1.00
CA PRO A 264 9.39 -7.93 -0.03
C PRO A 264 9.53 -6.71 0.88
N GLU A 265 8.99 -5.58 0.46
CA GLU A 265 8.80 -4.39 1.28
C GLU A 265 7.33 -3.94 1.21
N PHE A 266 6.74 -3.64 2.34
CA PHE A 266 5.34 -3.23 2.43
C PHE A 266 5.13 -2.25 3.57
N THR A 267 3.96 -1.59 3.60
CA THR A 267 3.61 -0.64 4.66
C THR A 267 2.84 -1.34 5.76
N LEU A 268 3.40 -1.31 6.95
CA LEU A 268 2.79 -1.78 8.18
C LEU A 268 2.47 -0.57 9.07
N MET A 269 1.38 -0.61 9.80
CA MET A 269 1.15 0.26 10.94
C MET A 269 1.08 -0.61 12.18
N GLU A 270 1.87 -0.29 13.18
CA GLU A 270 1.72 -0.87 14.51
C GLU A 270 1.40 0.22 15.53
N LEU A 271 0.57 -0.11 16.48
CA LEU A 271 0.23 0.77 17.60
C LEU A 271 0.14 -0.02 18.91
N TYR A 272 0.49 0.67 19.98
CA TYR A 272 0.48 0.12 21.34
C TYR A 272 -0.18 1.11 22.28
N GLN A 273 -1.02 0.59 23.16
CA GLN A 273 -1.71 1.38 24.17
C GLN A 273 -1.59 0.70 25.54
N ALA A 274 -1.03 1.44 26.51
CA ALA A 274 -1.00 1.00 27.90
C ALA A 274 -2.39 0.98 28.53
N TYR A 275 -2.58 0.10 29.52
CA TYR A 275 -3.80 -0.06 30.31
C TYR A 275 -5.03 -0.51 29.51
N THR A 276 -4.80 -1.27 28.44
CA THR A 276 -5.82 -1.96 27.67
C THR A 276 -5.37 -3.38 27.32
N ASP A 277 -6.23 -4.15 26.73
CA ASP A 277 -6.04 -5.54 26.34
C ASP A 277 -6.45 -5.79 24.87
N TYR A 278 -6.44 -7.04 24.44
CA TYR A 278 -6.83 -7.43 23.08
C TYR A 278 -8.31 -7.13 22.76
N GLU A 279 -9.22 -7.11 23.76
CA GLU A 279 -10.62 -6.73 23.53
C GLU A 279 -10.74 -5.24 23.21
N GLY A 280 -10.00 -4.38 23.92
CA GLY A 280 -9.89 -2.96 23.60
C GLY A 280 -9.30 -2.72 22.20
N MET A 281 -8.37 -3.58 21.75
CA MET A 281 -7.84 -3.54 20.39
C MET A 281 -8.90 -3.97 19.35
N MET A 282 -9.78 -4.92 19.64
CA MET A 282 -10.92 -5.26 18.76
C MET A 282 -11.87 -4.08 18.59
N GLU A 283 -12.23 -3.38 19.67
CA GLU A 283 -13.10 -2.20 19.62
C GLU A 283 -12.48 -1.05 18.82
N LEU A 284 -11.19 -0.80 19.02
CA LEU A 284 -10.42 0.20 18.26
C LEU A 284 -10.42 -0.13 16.76
N THR A 285 -10.15 -1.39 16.43
CA THR A 285 -10.08 -1.89 15.06
C THR A 285 -11.42 -1.77 14.35
N GLU A 286 -12.50 -2.27 14.95
CA GLU A 286 -13.84 -2.18 14.38
C GLU A 286 -14.26 -0.73 14.13
N SER A 287 -14.00 0.16 15.11
CA SER A 287 -14.32 1.58 14.97
C SER A 287 -13.48 2.27 13.89
N MET A 288 -12.20 1.94 13.75
CA MET A 288 -11.30 2.50 12.73
C MET A 288 -11.69 2.04 11.31
N PHE A 289 -11.95 0.75 11.11
CA PHE A 289 -12.34 0.22 9.80
C PHE A 289 -13.66 0.83 9.32
N ARG A 290 -14.65 0.93 10.19
CA ARG A 290 -15.92 1.59 9.90
C ARG A 290 -15.72 3.07 9.56
N TYR A 291 -14.96 3.80 10.37
CA TYR A 291 -14.63 5.21 10.13
C TYR A 291 -13.97 5.42 8.76
N LEU A 292 -12.96 4.61 8.43
CA LEU A 292 -12.24 4.71 7.16
C LEU A 292 -13.13 4.41 5.97
N ALA A 293 -13.96 3.38 6.05
CA ALA A 293 -14.92 3.04 5.00
C ALA A 293 -15.91 4.20 4.73
N GLU A 294 -16.47 4.79 5.79
CA GLU A 294 -17.37 5.94 5.68
C GLU A 294 -16.67 7.18 5.13
N LYS A 295 -15.45 7.50 5.61
CA LYS A 295 -14.72 8.72 5.20
C LYS A 295 -14.16 8.64 3.80
N VAL A 296 -13.68 7.48 3.36
CA VAL A 296 -12.98 7.32 2.08
C VAL A 296 -13.91 6.81 0.99
N CYS A 297 -14.83 5.90 1.33
CA CYS A 297 -15.73 5.28 0.36
C CYS A 297 -17.17 5.82 0.45
N GLY A 298 -17.50 6.61 1.47
CA GLY A 298 -18.83 7.17 1.68
C GLY A 298 -19.85 6.19 2.27
N SER A 299 -19.44 4.96 2.59
CA SER A 299 -20.32 3.91 3.15
C SER A 299 -19.49 2.88 3.92
N ALA A 300 -20.03 2.38 5.03
CA ALA A 300 -19.47 1.22 5.74
C ALA A 300 -19.82 -0.13 5.06
N VAL A 301 -20.65 -0.12 4.03
CA VAL A 301 -20.97 -1.29 3.20
C VAL A 301 -20.25 -1.13 1.86
N LEU A 302 -19.31 -2.03 1.57
CA LEU A 302 -18.44 -1.97 0.39
C LEU A 302 -18.73 -3.14 -0.55
N SER A 303 -18.44 -2.94 -1.84
CA SER A 303 -18.30 -4.05 -2.79
C SER A 303 -16.81 -4.30 -2.99
N TYR A 304 -16.36 -5.52 -2.74
CA TYR A 304 -15.00 -5.97 -2.98
C TYR A 304 -15.02 -7.21 -3.86
N ASN A 305 -14.45 -7.10 -5.05
CA ASN A 305 -14.48 -8.16 -6.07
C ASN A 305 -15.91 -8.71 -6.31
N GLY A 306 -16.90 -7.83 -6.35
CA GLY A 306 -18.31 -8.18 -6.53
C GLY A 306 -19.00 -8.76 -5.29
N THR A 307 -18.30 -8.94 -4.17
CA THR A 307 -18.85 -9.43 -2.90
C THR A 307 -19.14 -8.24 -1.98
N ILE A 308 -20.30 -8.25 -1.33
CA ILE A 308 -20.66 -7.21 -0.35
C ILE A 308 -19.96 -7.51 0.97
N ILE A 309 -19.20 -6.55 1.46
CA ILE A 309 -18.56 -6.54 2.77
C ILE A 309 -19.26 -5.48 3.64
N ASP A 310 -19.88 -5.91 4.72
CA ASP A 310 -20.70 -5.07 5.59
C ASP A 310 -19.99 -4.77 6.93
N MET A 311 -19.29 -3.64 7.00
CA MET A 311 -18.62 -3.15 8.20
C MET A 311 -19.52 -2.28 9.09
N SER A 312 -20.80 -2.08 8.72
CA SER A 312 -21.77 -1.34 9.54
C SER A 312 -22.26 -2.15 10.74
N LYS A 313 -22.17 -3.48 10.67
CA LYS A 313 -22.53 -4.41 11.74
C LYS A 313 -21.35 -4.68 12.67
N PRO A 314 -21.63 -5.18 13.91
CA PRO A 314 -20.58 -5.74 14.74
C PRO A 314 -19.83 -6.85 14.00
N PHE A 315 -18.51 -6.88 14.13
CA PHE A 315 -17.69 -7.91 13.51
C PHE A 315 -17.91 -9.25 14.23
N GLU A 316 -17.94 -10.35 13.46
CA GLU A 316 -18.07 -11.69 14.02
C GLU A 316 -16.85 -12.02 14.89
N ARG A 317 -17.06 -12.79 15.97
CA ARG A 317 -15.99 -13.31 16.84
C ARG A 317 -16.10 -14.82 16.89
N ILE A 318 -15.01 -15.52 16.61
CA ILE A 318 -14.94 -16.98 16.67
C ILE A 318 -13.56 -17.38 17.19
N THR A 319 -13.51 -18.43 18.06
CA THR A 319 -12.21 -18.96 18.47
C THR A 319 -11.57 -19.75 17.32
N MET A 320 -10.24 -19.83 17.28
CA MET A 320 -9.53 -20.61 16.25
C MET A 320 -10.00 -22.07 16.28
N MET A 321 -10.15 -22.67 17.46
CA MET A 321 -10.61 -24.06 17.60
C MET A 321 -12.06 -24.26 17.12
N ASP A 322 -12.96 -23.31 17.40
CA ASP A 322 -14.34 -23.35 16.90
C ASP A 322 -14.41 -23.16 15.39
N ALA A 323 -13.55 -22.31 14.82
CA ALA A 323 -13.44 -22.16 13.40
C ALA A 323 -12.97 -23.46 12.71
N VAL A 324 -11.91 -24.07 13.23
CA VAL A 324 -11.41 -25.35 12.73
C VAL A 324 -12.50 -26.41 12.82
N LYS A 325 -13.17 -26.55 13.96
CA LYS A 325 -14.28 -27.49 14.12
C LYS A 325 -15.42 -27.25 13.14
N LYS A 326 -15.79 -25.97 12.94
CA LYS A 326 -16.88 -25.57 12.03
C LYS A 326 -16.59 -25.93 10.57
N TYR A 327 -15.37 -25.73 10.09
CA TYR A 327 -15.04 -25.83 8.68
C TYR A 327 -14.32 -27.11 8.28
N SER A 328 -13.50 -27.71 9.16
CA SER A 328 -12.87 -29.02 8.91
C SER A 328 -13.65 -30.22 9.49
N GLY A 329 -14.51 -29.98 10.47
CA GLY A 329 -15.19 -31.03 11.24
C GLY A 329 -14.34 -31.63 12.36
N VAL A 330 -13.07 -31.21 12.52
CA VAL A 330 -12.13 -31.76 13.51
C VAL A 330 -12.24 -30.95 14.83
N ASP A 331 -12.46 -31.64 15.94
CA ASP A 331 -12.53 -31.04 17.27
C ASP A 331 -11.21 -31.24 18.04
N PHE A 332 -10.39 -30.18 18.06
CA PHE A 332 -9.10 -30.21 18.77
C PHE A 332 -9.22 -30.09 20.30
N THR A 333 -10.42 -29.84 20.87
CA THR A 333 -10.61 -29.80 22.32
C THR A 333 -10.35 -31.19 22.97
N GLU A 334 -10.57 -32.26 22.22
CA GLU A 334 -10.35 -33.62 22.64
C GLU A 334 -8.90 -34.11 22.42
N VAL A 335 -8.09 -33.38 21.65
CA VAL A 335 -6.69 -33.73 21.32
C VAL A 335 -5.78 -33.29 22.45
N LYS A 336 -4.98 -34.25 23.00
CA LYS A 336 -4.13 -33.99 24.17
C LYS A 336 -2.65 -33.99 23.89
N THR A 337 -2.20 -34.66 22.82
CA THR A 337 -0.78 -34.82 22.52
C THR A 337 -0.45 -34.34 21.09
N ASP A 338 0.84 -34.07 20.86
CA ASP A 338 1.35 -33.72 19.53
C ASP A 338 1.16 -34.87 18.52
N GLU A 339 1.32 -36.13 18.99
CA GLU A 339 1.13 -37.32 18.16
C GLU A 339 -0.33 -37.49 17.71
N GLU A 340 -1.28 -37.20 18.60
CA GLU A 340 -2.71 -37.21 18.23
C GLU A 340 -3.03 -36.12 17.21
N ALA A 341 -2.46 -34.92 17.37
CA ALA A 341 -2.63 -33.82 16.42
C ALA A 341 -2.04 -34.15 15.04
N LYS A 342 -0.80 -34.70 15.00
CA LYS A 342 -0.15 -35.13 13.78
C LYS A 342 -0.91 -36.24 13.07
N LYS A 343 -1.48 -37.19 13.82
CA LYS A 343 -2.35 -38.23 13.25
C LYS A 343 -3.57 -37.65 12.55
N LEU A 344 -4.22 -36.63 13.15
CA LEU A 344 -5.32 -35.93 12.49
C LEU A 344 -4.87 -35.19 11.23
N ALA A 345 -3.67 -34.58 11.23
CA ALA A 345 -3.09 -33.96 10.06
C ALA A 345 -2.89 -34.97 8.92
N ASP A 346 -2.36 -36.17 9.23
CA ASP A 346 -2.23 -37.26 8.25
C ASP A 346 -3.59 -37.71 7.70
N GLU A 347 -4.60 -37.88 8.57
CA GLU A 347 -5.95 -38.30 8.18
C GLU A 347 -6.64 -37.27 7.29
N HIS A 348 -6.36 -35.95 7.48
CA HIS A 348 -6.93 -34.85 6.70
C HIS A 348 -6.01 -34.31 5.61
N HIS A 349 -4.86 -34.95 5.37
CA HIS A 349 -3.87 -34.59 4.35
C HIS A 349 -3.30 -33.17 4.54
N VAL A 350 -3.21 -32.67 5.78
CA VAL A 350 -2.57 -31.41 6.14
C VAL A 350 -1.06 -31.66 6.27
N ALA A 351 -0.28 -30.95 5.47
CA ALA A 351 1.18 -31.10 5.49
C ALA A 351 1.76 -30.43 6.74
N TYR A 352 2.71 -31.10 7.41
CA TYR A 352 3.39 -30.57 8.59
C TYR A 352 4.86 -31.03 8.65
N GLU A 353 5.65 -30.34 9.48
CA GLU A 353 7.04 -30.70 9.73
C GLU A 353 7.19 -31.49 11.04
N ALA A 354 8.26 -32.26 11.16
CA ALA A 354 8.48 -33.12 12.34
C ALA A 354 8.54 -32.33 13.67
N ARG A 355 9.03 -31.10 13.63
CA ARG A 355 9.13 -30.17 14.77
C ARG A 355 7.79 -29.61 15.26
N HIS A 356 6.75 -29.61 14.42
CA HIS A 356 5.45 -29.03 14.76
C HIS A 356 4.82 -29.71 15.95
N LYS A 357 4.26 -28.91 16.86
CA LYS A 357 3.48 -29.29 18.04
C LYS A 357 1.99 -29.19 17.76
N LYS A 358 1.18 -29.50 18.74
CA LYS A 358 -0.31 -29.44 18.64
C LYS A 358 -0.79 -28.07 18.18
N GLY A 359 -0.25 -26.98 18.73
CA GLY A 359 -0.65 -25.62 18.36
C GLY A 359 -0.32 -25.26 16.93
N ASP A 360 0.84 -25.69 16.42
CA ASP A 360 1.20 -25.50 15.01
C ASP A 360 0.24 -26.25 14.09
N ILE A 361 -0.14 -27.48 14.44
CA ILE A 361 -1.09 -28.28 13.67
C ILE A 361 -2.49 -27.62 13.64
N ILE A 362 -2.95 -27.07 14.76
CA ILE A 362 -4.22 -26.32 14.80
C ILE A 362 -4.18 -25.14 13.84
N ASN A 363 -3.07 -24.40 13.80
CA ASN A 363 -2.89 -23.28 12.87
C ASN A 363 -2.89 -23.75 11.41
N LEU A 364 -2.18 -24.82 11.07
CA LEU A 364 -2.19 -25.39 9.73
C LEU A 364 -3.60 -25.84 9.29
N PHE A 365 -4.41 -26.38 10.20
CA PHE A 365 -5.82 -26.67 9.92
C PHE A 365 -6.63 -25.39 9.68
N PHE A 366 -6.35 -24.35 10.43
CA PHE A 366 -7.03 -23.06 10.23
C PHE A 366 -6.69 -22.47 8.86
N GLU A 367 -5.42 -22.44 8.49
CA GLU A 367 -4.95 -21.95 7.17
C GLU A 367 -5.59 -22.73 6.02
N GLU A 368 -5.61 -24.06 6.11
CA GLU A 368 -6.12 -24.93 5.02
C GLU A 368 -7.65 -24.87 4.87
N PHE A 369 -8.40 -24.85 5.98
CA PHE A 369 -9.85 -25.05 5.93
C PHE A 369 -10.68 -23.81 6.25
N CYS A 370 -10.12 -22.77 6.91
CA CYS A 370 -10.91 -21.70 7.51
C CYS A 370 -10.67 -20.33 6.89
N GLU A 371 -9.43 -19.95 6.55
CA GLU A 371 -9.10 -18.59 6.11
C GLU A 371 -9.99 -18.12 4.96
N ASP A 372 -10.08 -18.89 3.88
CA ASP A 372 -10.86 -18.57 2.68
C ASP A 372 -12.38 -18.50 2.94
N LYS A 373 -12.86 -18.96 4.10
CA LYS A 373 -14.27 -18.91 4.50
C LYS A 373 -14.63 -17.64 5.27
N MET A 374 -13.65 -16.88 5.73
CA MET A 374 -13.84 -15.64 6.49
C MET A 374 -14.12 -14.47 5.54
N ILE A 375 -15.33 -14.45 4.96
CA ILE A 375 -15.71 -13.43 3.97
C ILE A 375 -16.08 -12.11 4.61
N GLN A 376 -16.96 -12.13 5.63
CA GLN A 376 -17.34 -10.95 6.40
C GLN A 376 -16.28 -10.66 7.47
N PRO A 377 -16.20 -9.41 7.98
CA PRO A 377 -15.24 -9.07 9.02
C PRO A 377 -15.40 -9.99 10.24
N THR A 378 -14.36 -10.79 10.51
CA THR A 378 -14.36 -11.82 11.55
C THR A 378 -13.08 -11.77 12.36
N PHE A 379 -13.19 -11.56 13.66
CA PHE A 379 -12.09 -11.74 14.60
C PHE A 379 -11.96 -13.22 14.96
N VAL A 380 -10.81 -13.78 14.64
CA VAL A 380 -10.42 -15.13 15.09
C VAL A 380 -9.60 -14.99 16.36
N THR A 381 -10.07 -15.55 17.47
CA THR A 381 -9.49 -15.37 18.80
C THR A 381 -8.89 -16.68 19.33
N ASP A 382 -8.22 -16.59 20.48
CA ASP A 382 -7.75 -17.73 21.24
C ASP A 382 -6.78 -18.63 20.47
N HIS A 383 -5.71 -17.98 19.97
CA HIS A 383 -4.64 -18.68 19.27
C HIS A 383 -3.81 -19.57 20.19
N PRO A 384 -3.20 -20.66 19.68
CA PRO A 384 -2.28 -21.48 20.45
C PRO A 384 -1.03 -20.71 20.89
N ILE A 385 -0.49 -21.10 22.03
CA ILE A 385 0.70 -20.49 22.62
C ILE A 385 1.97 -20.72 21.78
N GLU A 386 2.07 -21.84 21.09
CA GLU A 386 3.22 -22.25 20.29
C GLU A 386 3.52 -21.25 19.17
N ILE A 387 2.48 -20.67 18.57
CA ILE A 387 2.58 -19.71 17.47
C ILE A 387 2.51 -18.25 17.93
N SER A 388 2.64 -17.96 19.23
CA SER A 388 2.38 -16.65 19.80
C SER A 388 3.42 -16.25 20.85
N PRO A 389 4.71 -16.05 20.46
CA PRO A 389 5.83 -15.91 21.41
C PRO A 389 5.84 -14.62 22.22
N LEU A 390 5.09 -13.59 21.82
CA LEU A 390 5.09 -12.25 22.42
C LEU A 390 3.78 -11.90 23.12
N THR A 391 2.88 -12.88 23.25
CA THR A 391 1.51 -12.69 23.70
C THR A 391 1.28 -13.26 25.09
N LYS A 392 0.44 -12.59 25.88
CA LYS A 392 0.03 -13.02 27.22
C LYS A 392 -0.85 -14.26 27.16
N LYS A 393 -0.58 -15.24 28.03
CA LYS A 393 -1.42 -16.43 28.21
C LYS A 393 -2.80 -16.07 28.70
N LYS A 394 -3.83 -16.79 28.27
CA LYS A 394 -5.16 -16.70 28.87
C LYS A 394 -5.16 -17.29 30.30
N PRO A 395 -5.63 -16.56 31.31
CA PRO A 395 -5.67 -17.11 32.67
C PRO A 395 -6.53 -18.36 32.82
N SER A 396 -7.58 -18.49 32.00
CA SER A 396 -8.52 -19.63 32.02
C SER A 396 -7.97 -20.87 31.33
N ASN A 397 -7.06 -20.72 30.37
CA ASN A 397 -6.41 -21.82 29.64
C ASN A 397 -5.02 -21.38 29.14
N PRO A 398 -3.94 -21.77 29.85
CA PRO A 398 -2.56 -21.36 29.49
C PRO A 398 -2.00 -21.93 28.19
N GLU A 399 -2.68 -22.89 27.55
CA GLU A 399 -2.33 -23.38 26.20
C GLU A 399 -2.76 -22.38 25.11
N LEU A 400 -3.63 -21.43 25.46
CA LEU A 400 -4.13 -20.39 24.58
C LEU A 400 -3.65 -19.01 25.04
N VAL A 401 -3.63 -18.06 24.12
CA VAL A 401 -3.21 -16.68 24.38
C VAL A 401 -4.31 -15.68 24.07
N GLU A 402 -4.21 -14.48 24.66
CA GLU A 402 -5.09 -13.34 24.40
C GLU A 402 -4.68 -12.65 23.11
N ARG A 403 -4.99 -13.28 21.97
CA ARG A 403 -4.66 -12.84 20.60
C ARG A 403 -5.89 -12.93 19.73
N PHE A 404 -5.97 -12.02 18.76
CA PHE A 404 -6.88 -12.15 17.63
C PHE A 404 -6.18 -11.76 16.31
N GLU A 405 -6.70 -12.31 15.24
CA GLU A 405 -6.48 -11.82 13.88
C GLU A 405 -7.83 -11.45 13.27
N LEU A 406 -7.86 -10.34 12.52
CA LEU A 406 -9.04 -9.93 11.76
C LEU A 406 -8.94 -10.43 10.34
N TYR A 407 -9.90 -11.21 9.91
CA TYR A 407 -10.04 -11.67 8.53
C TYR A 407 -11.19 -10.95 7.83
N ILE A 408 -10.94 -10.51 6.59
CA ILE A 408 -11.95 -9.99 5.67
C ILE A 408 -11.65 -10.53 4.27
N TYR A 409 -12.62 -11.15 3.65
CA TYR A 409 -12.50 -11.73 2.31
C TYR A 409 -11.34 -12.75 2.20
N GLY A 410 -11.21 -13.63 3.19
CA GLY A 410 -10.15 -14.64 3.26
C GLY A 410 -8.74 -14.06 3.37
N ARG A 411 -8.60 -12.88 3.98
CA ARG A 411 -7.30 -12.22 4.16
C ARG A 411 -7.17 -11.68 5.58
N GLU A 412 -6.08 -11.99 6.23
CA GLU A 412 -5.67 -11.34 7.46
C GLU A 412 -5.45 -9.83 7.22
N MET A 413 -6.16 -9.00 7.96
CA MET A 413 -6.09 -7.54 7.89
C MET A 413 -5.23 -6.96 9.00
N CYS A 414 -5.24 -7.58 10.17
CA CYS A 414 -4.45 -7.19 11.33
C CYS A 414 -4.28 -8.35 12.31
N ASN A 415 -3.24 -8.24 13.13
CA ASN A 415 -2.91 -9.17 14.21
C ASN A 415 -2.69 -8.38 15.50
N ALA A 416 -3.33 -8.78 16.60
CA ALA A 416 -3.32 -8.05 17.86
C ALA A 416 -3.38 -8.98 19.07
N TYR A 417 -2.84 -8.49 20.18
CA TYR A 417 -2.85 -9.24 21.42
C TYR A 417 -2.68 -8.38 22.66
N SER A 418 -3.01 -8.97 23.82
CA SER A 418 -2.51 -8.47 25.10
C SER A 418 -1.03 -8.79 25.20
N GLU A 419 -0.19 -7.77 25.38
CA GLU A 419 1.26 -7.88 25.34
C GLU A 419 1.79 -8.70 26.52
N LEU A 420 2.70 -9.65 26.23
CA LEU A 420 3.44 -10.34 27.29
C LEU A 420 4.39 -9.33 27.95
N ASN A 421 4.11 -9.01 29.21
CA ASN A 421 4.90 -8.07 30.01
C ASN A 421 5.59 -8.71 31.23
N ASP A 422 5.58 -10.05 31.32
CA ASP A 422 6.35 -10.83 32.28
C ASP A 422 7.72 -11.16 31.66
N PRO A 423 8.83 -10.59 32.16
CA PRO A 423 10.17 -10.80 31.59
C PRO A 423 10.65 -12.25 31.76
N ILE A 424 10.15 -12.98 32.77
CA ILE A 424 10.54 -14.38 33.02
C ILE A 424 9.88 -15.27 31.95
N ASP A 425 8.56 -15.15 31.77
CA ASP A 425 7.84 -15.87 30.72
C ASP A 425 8.37 -15.50 29.33
N GLN A 426 8.67 -14.22 29.08
CA GLN A 426 9.24 -13.79 27.79
C GLN A 426 10.61 -14.43 27.51
N ARG A 427 11.46 -14.54 28.50
CA ARG A 427 12.76 -15.22 28.35
C ARG A 427 12.60 -16.71 28.02
N GLU A 428 11.64 -17.39 28.65
CA GLU A 428 11.29 -18.78 28.34
C GLU A 428 10.78 -18.94 26.90
N ARG A 429 9.95 -17.96 26.42
CA ARG A 429 9.46 -17.96 25.03
C ARG A 429 10.58 -17.76 24.02
N PHE A 430 11.52 -16.84 24.29
CA PHE A 430 12.68 -16.65 23.42
C PHE A 430 13.59 -17.89 23.39
N ALA A 431 13.79 -18.55 24.54
CA ALA A 431 14.55 -19.80 24.56
C ALA A 431 13.90 -20.88 23.68
N ALA A 432 12.56 -21.00 23.70
CA ALA A 432 11.84 -21.93 22.82
C ALA A 432 11.97 -21.54 21.32
N GLN A 433 12.03 -20.25 21.00
CA GLN A 433 12.29 -19.78 19.62
C GLN A 433 13.72 -20.11 19.16
N GLU A 434 14.73 -19.96 20.03
CA GLU A 434 16.10 -20.35 19.73
C GLU A 434 16.21 -21.88 19.49
N GLU A 435 15.46 -22.69 20.24
CA GLU A 435 15.40 -24.14 20.00
C GLU A 435 14.73 -24.45 18.66
N ALA A 436 13.67 -23.73 18.28
CA ALA A 436 13.02 -23.87 16.99
C ALA A 436 13.96 -23.48 15.84
N PHE A 437 14.71 -22.37 16.00
CA PHE A 437 15.73 -21.96 15.04
C PHE A 437 16.81 -23.02 14.86
N ALA A 438 17.35 -23.58 15.96
CA ALA A 438 18.32 -24.65 15.93
C ALA A 438 17.75 -25.95 15.29
N ALA A 439 16.44 -26.15 15.33
CA ALA A 439 15.73 -27.25 14.67
C ALA A 439 15.41 -26.97 13.18
N GLY A 440 15.82 -25.83 12.64
CA GLY A 440 15.68 -25.47 11.21
C GLY A 440 14.53 -24.51 10.90
N ASP A 441 13.99 -23.82 11.87
CA ASP A 441 13.01 -22.76 11.66
C ASP A 441 13.71 -21.42 11.40
N ASP A 442 13.97 -21.12 10.14
CA ASP A 442 14.66 -19.88 9.71
C ASP A 442 13.87 -18.60 10.00
N GLU A 443 12.60 -18.70 10.41
CA GLU A 443 11.71 -17.58 10.72
C GLU A 443 11.56 -17.34 12.23
N ALA A 444 12.10 -18.22 13.07
CA ALA A 444 12.05 -18.08 14.52
C ALA A 444 12.86 -16.86 15.00
N ASN A 445 12.33 -16.17 16.01
CA ASN A 445 12.95 -14.98 16.57
C ASN A 445 14.17 -15.30 17.42
N HIS A 446 15.22 -14.49 17.28
CA HIS A 446 16.36 -14.53 18.19
C HIS A 446 16.05 -13.76 19.48
N THR A 447 16.72 -14.16 20.56
CA THR A 447 16.65 -13.48 21.86
C THR A 447 17.13 -12.04 21.73
N ASP A 448 16.31 -11.09 22.17
CA ASP A 448 16.65 -9.68 22.28
C ASP A 448 16.86 -9.32 23.76
N GLU A 449 18.11 -9.31 24.22
CA GLU A 449 18.46 -9.04 25.62
C GLU A 449 18.15 -7.59 26.02
N ASP A 450 18.21 -6.63 25.10
CA ASP A 450 17.86 -5.24 25.39
C ASP A 450 16.34 -5.09 25.59
N PHE A 451 15.54 -5.82 24.82
CA PHE A 451 14.09 -5.88 25.02
C PHE A 451 13.72 -6.56 26.35
N LEU A 452 14.39 -7.66 26.72
CA LEU A 452 14.21 -8.30 28.02
C LEU A 452 14.58 -7.35 29.18
N ASN A 453 15.70 -6.65 29.08
CA ASN A 453 16.07 -5.62 30.05
C ASN A 453 15.01 -4.51 30.17
N ALA A 454 14.40 -4.09 29.06
CA ALA A 454 13.31 -3.11 29.09
C ALA A 454 12.08 -3.68 29.84
N LEU A 455 11.72 -4.94 29.61
CA LEU A 455 10.62 -5.58 30.35
C LEU A 455 10.91 -5.71 31.86
N GLU A 456 12.18 -5.97 32.24
CA GLU A 456 12.62 -6.04 33.64
C GLU A 456 12.52 -4.69 34.36
N ILE A 457 12.63 -3.58 33.63
CA ILE A 457 12.36 -2.22 34.16
C ILE A 457 10.87 -2.06 34.49
N GLY A 458 10.01 -2.72 33.74
CA GLY A 458 8.56 -2.78 33.95
C GLY A 458 7.75 -2.20 32.78
N MET A 459 6.98 -3.04 32.14
CA MET A 459 6.00 -2.64 31.12
C MET A 459 4.58 -2.76 31.70
N PRO A 460 3.74 -1.70 31.62
CA PRO A 460 2.36 -1.78 32.08
C PRO A 460 1.55 -2.81 31.23
N PRO A 461 0.39 -3.29 31.71
CA PRO A 461 -0.54 -3.99 30.87
C PRO A 461 -0.82 -3.20 29.60
N THR A 462 -0.66 -3.82 28.44
CA THR A 462 -0.67 -3.14 27.15
C THR A 462 -1.37 -3.99 26.11
N GLY A 463 -2.19 -3.38 25.28
CA GLY A 463 -2.70 -3.97 24.05
C GLY A 463 -1.90 -3.43 22.86
N GLY A 464 -1.52 -4.32 21.95
CA GLY A 464 -0.81 -3.99 20.72
C GLY A 464 -1.47 -4.59 19.49
N ILE A 465 -1.27 -3.96 18.33
CA ILE A 465 -1.82 -4.40 17.07
C ILE A 465 -0.99 -3.95 15.88
N GLY A 466 -0.83 -4.85 14.90
CA GLY A 466 -0.23 -4.58 13.61
C GLY A 466 -1.26 -4.66 12.47
N TYR A 467 -1.31 -3.63 11.63
CA TYR A 467 -2.22 -3.55 10.48
C TYR A 467 -1.45 -3.60 9.17
N GLY A 468 -1.83 -4.52 8.28
CA GLY A 468 -1.37 -4.52 6.90
C GLY A 468 -1.99 -3.38 6.10
N ILE A 469 -1.32 -2.22 6.04
CA ILE A 469 -1.86 -1.03 5.36
C ILE A 469 -2.13 -1.29 3.89
N ASP A 470 -1.26 -2.02 3.20
CA ASP A 470 -1.47 -2.33 1.78
C ASP A 470 -2.74 -3.17 1.59
N ARG A 471 -3.00 -4.16 2.47
CA ARG A 471 -4.23 -4.97 2.45
C ARG A 471 -5.48 -4.12 2.72
N LEU A 472 -5.41 -3.20 3.69
CA LEU A 472 -6.50 -2.25 3.97
C LEU A 472 -6.79 -1.35 2.77
N VAL A 473 -5.75 -0.84 2.11
CA VAL A 473 -5.90 -0.04 0.89
C VAL A 473 -6.52 -0.88 -0.24
N MET A 474 -6.09 -2.14 -0.41
CA MET A 474 -6.71 -3.05 -1.39
C MET A 474 -8.21 -3.19 -1.15
N LEU A 475 -8.63 -3.42 0.08
CA LEU A 475 -10.05 -3.53 0.46
C LEU A 475 -10.84 -2.26 0.14
N LEU A 476 -10.33 -1.10 0.53
CA LEU A 476 -11.03 0.20 0.38
C LEU A 476 -10.99 0.75 -1.07
N THR A 477 -10.17 0.18 -1.95
CA THR A 477 -10.05 0.60 -3.36
C THR A 477 -10.49 -0.45 -4.36
N ASP A 478 -11.05 -1.58 -3.90
CA ASP A 478 -11.42 -2.74 -4.71
C ASP A 478 -10.26 -3.26 -5.58
N SER A 479 -9.05 -3.25 -5.02
CA SER A 479 -7.84 -3.73 -5.70
C SER A 479 -7.54 -5.18 -5.34
N GLN A 480 -7.26 -6.02 -6.35
CA GLN A 480 -7.15 -7.46 -6.15
C GLN A 480 -5.73 -7.92 -5.82
N ALA A 481 -4.72 -7.16 -6.24
CA ALA A 481 -3.32 -7.48 -6.02
C ALA A 481 -2.59 -6.35 -5.27
N ILE A 482 -1.62 -6.72 -4.44
CA ILE A 482 -0.80 -5.74 -3.69
C ILE A 482 -0.06 -4.77 -4.65
N ARG A 483 0.30 -5.23 -5.84
CA ARG A 483 0.94 -4.41 -6.88
C ARG A 483 0.05 -3.30 -7.42
N ASP A 484 -1.28 -3.44 -7.31
CA ASP A 484 -2.22 -2.40 -7.73
C ASP A 484 -2.16 -1.18 -6.81
N VAL A 485 -1.84 -1.39 -5.54
CA VAL A 485 -1.78 -0.35 -4.51
C VAL A 485 -0.37 0.12 -4.16
N LEU A 486 0.66 -0.43 -4.80
CA LEU A 486 2.05 0.03 -4.72
C LEU A 486 2.41 0.82 -5.97
N LEU A 487 2.98 2.04 -5.80
CA LEU A 487 3.41 2.86 -6.95
C LEU A 487 4.49 2.14 -7.78
N PHE A 488 5.49 1.60 -7.12
CA PHE A 488 6.60 0.88 -7.74
C PHE A 488 6.80 -0.47 -7.03
N PRO A 489 6.01 -1.50 -7.39
CA PRO A 489 6.16 -2.83 -6.80
C PRO A 489 7.45 -3.49 -7.25
N THR A 490 7.97 -4.41 -6.43
CA THR A 490 9.08 -5.27 -6.83
C THR A 490 8.64 -6.21 -7.96
N MET A 491 9.38 -6.20 -9.05
CA MET A 491 9.11 -7.00 -10.23
C MET A 491 10.27 -7.96 -10.52
N LYS A 492 9.95 -9.19 -10.91
CA LYS A 492 10.99 -10.11 -11.39
C LYS A 492 11.72 -9.49 -12.58
N PRO A 493 13.05 -9.69 -12.72
CA PRO A 493 13.77 -9.31 -13.94
C PRO A 493 13.06 -9.88 -15.17
N LEU A 494 13.09 -9.12 -16.28
CA LEU A 494 12.69 -9.69 -17.56
C LEU A 494 13.79 -10.66 -17.97
N ASP A 495 13.42 -11.86 -18.36
CA ASP A 495 14.35 -12.81 -19.00
C ASP A 495 14.86 -12.14 -20.27
N ASN A 496 16.18 -11.92 -20.37
CA ASN A 496 16.85 -11.36 -21.53
C ASN A 496 17.03 -12.42 -22.61
#